data_c0363659a284d937eedca42e0412d486
#
_entry.id   c0363659a284d937eedca42e0412d486
#
_cell.length_a   1.000
_cell.length_b   1.000
_cell.length_c   1.000
_cell.angle_alpha   90.00
_cell.angle_beta   90.00
_cell.angle_gamma   90.00
#
_symmetry.space_group_name_H-M   'P 1'
#
loop_
_entity.id
_entity.type
_entity.pdbx_description
1 polymer ?
#
loop_
_entity_poly.entity_id
_entity_poly.type
_entity_poly.pdbx_seq_one_letter_code
_entity_poly.pdbx_strand_id
1 'polypeptide(L)'
;RLYDYVSMGIDTFILECEYSFYAPYYYSLEDIKTICQQYPQCHFYVALNALYDEHDIETLKNYIDELSKLSIYGIIFEDFGVLQIVKDKQYSFDMMYAPETLNTNAMTLNVLKEQGVTSAQIARVIPLEEQLLIQQQVNMPLMLQVHGVEYIAASKRALLSNYQKASGLEFDKESQTRLTIQARNSDYAFHIYEDQKGTHIFSFTRLYMLDLLNQIHHFDYLYIETLMMSEEEAVEVASLYSDALKSFENHTYDRDVKAYMRLLYQLKTPLTRGFLFVQTVYKLE
;
A
#
# COMPACT_ATOMS: atom_id res chain seq x y z
N ARG A 1 11.72 -12.18 -9.14
CA ARG A 1 12.59 -11.08 -8.65
C ARG A 1 12.66 -10.91 -7.14
N LEU A 2 11.97 -11.73 -6.36
CA LEU A 2 12.02 -11.64 -4.88
C LEU A 2 13.47 -11.73 -4.35
N TYR A 3 14.31 -12.55 -5.00
CA TYR A 3 15.73 -12.65 -4.69
C TYR A 3 16.45 -11.28 -4.75
N ASP A 4 16.13 -10.44 -5.72
CA ASP A 4 16.78 -9.12 -5.88
C ASP A 4 16.48 -8.25 -4.64
N TYR A 5 15.23 -8.18 -4.21
CA TYR A 5 14.83 -7.43 -3.01
C TYR A 5 15.49 -7.96 -1.74
N VAL A 6 15.49 -9.29 -1.54
CA VAL A 6 16.12 -9.93 -0.37
C VAL A 6 17.61 -9.65 -0.35
N SER A 7 18.29 -9.65 -1.51
CA SER A 7 19.72 -9.33 -1.60
C SER A 7 20.07 -7.89 -1.24
N MET A 8 19.11 -6.98 -1.35
CA MET A 8 19.23 -5.58 -0.92
C MET A 8 19.00 -5.40 0.59
N GLY A 9 18.53 -6.43 1.29
CA GLY A 9 18.21 -6.41 2.71
C GLY A 9 16.74 -6.10 3.01
N ILE A 10 15.86 -6.17 2.01
CA ILE A 10 14.41 -6.07 2.21
C ILE A 10 13.91 -7.44 2.66
N ASP A 11 13.22 -7.49 3.79
CA ASP A 11 12.79 -8.73 4.44
C ASP A 11 11.28 -8.82 4.65
N THR A 12 10.53 -7.77 4.37
CA THR A 12 9.10 -7.71 4.58
C THR A 12 8.37 -7.42 3.28
N PHE A 13 7.40 -8.27 2.95
CA PHE A 13 6.68 -8.26 1.68
C PHE A 13 5.18 -8.36 1.89
N ILE A 14 4.42 -7.68 1.03
CA ILE A 14 2.98 -7.81 0.92
C ILE A 14 2.68 -8.66 -0.32
N LEU A 15 1.93 -9.73 -0.13
CA LEU A 15 1.45 -10.63 -1.17
C LEU A 15 -0.04 -10.42 -1.36
N GLU A 16 -0.44 -9.97 -2.54
CA GLU A 16 -1.83 -9.80 -2.89
C GLU A 16 -2.40 -11.12 -3.41
N CYS A 17 -3.66 -11.38 -3.06
CA CYS A 17 -4.39 -12.59 -3.44
C CYS A 17 -5.79 -12.27 -3.97
N GLU A 18 -6.56 -13.26 -4.28
CA GLU A 18 -7.95 -13.08 -4.74
C GLU A 18 -8.84 -12.26 -3.79
N TYR A 19 -8.46 -12.12 -2.51
CA TYR A 19 -9.14 -11.31 -1.50
C TYR A 19 -8.52 -9.92 -1.31
N SER A 20 -7.53 -9.55 -2.13
CA SER A 20 -7.00 -8.19 -2.15
C SER A 20 -7.87 -7.29 -3.02
N PHE A 21 -7.93 -6.01 -2.68
CA PHE A 21 -8.79 -5.06 -3.36
C PHE A 21 -8.26 -4.70 -4.76
N TYR A 22 -6.96 -4.51 -4.89
CA TYR A 22 -6.24 -4.30 -6.15
C TYR A 22 -4.85 -4.94 -6.06
N ALA A 23 -4.27 -5.26 -7.19
CA ALA A 23 -2.92 -5.82 -7.22
C ALA A 23 -2.28 -5.72 -8.60
N PRO A 24 -0.94 -5.65 -8.70
CA PRO A 24 -0.23 -5.89 -9.95
C PRO A 24 -0.29 -7.37 -10.35
N TYR A 25 -0.37 -8.28 -9.38
CA TYR A 25 -0.48 -9.72 -9.55
C TYR A 25 -1.13 -10.36 -8.31
N TYR A 26 -2.02 -11.34 -8.53
CA TYR A 26 -2.67 -12.11 -7.46
C TYR A 26 -2.01 -13.47 -7.28
N TYR A 27 -1.44 -13.70 -6.09
CA TYR A 27 -0.82 -14.96 -5.71
C TYR A 27 -1.85 -15.99 -5.27
N SER A 28 -1.72 -17.24 -5.74
CA SER A 28 -2.50 -18.37 -5.24
C SER A 28 -1.97 -18.81 -3.86
N LEU A 29 -2.76 -19.61 -3.13
CA LEU A 29 -2.30 -20.23 -1.88
C LEU A 29 -1.04 -21.09 -2.05
N GLU A 30 -0.90 -21.78 -3.20
CA GLU A 30 0.29 -22.59 -3.47
C GLU A 30 1.52 -21.70 -3.79
N ASP A 31 1.31 -20.57 -4.48
CA ASP A 31 2.38 -19.58 -4.67
C ASP A 31 2.86 -19.03 -3.33
N ILE A 32 1.94 -18.60 -2.46
CA ILE A 32 2.23 -18.07 -1.12
C ILE A 32 3.01 -19.11 -0.31
N LYS A 33 2.56 -20.36 -0.29
CA LYS A 33 3.22 -21.46 0.40
C LYS A 33 4.65 -21.66 -0.12
N THR A 34 4.81 -21.70 -1.44
CA THR A 34 6.11 -21.87 -2.10
C THR A 34 7.06 -20.73 -1.74
N ILE A 35 6.58 -19.49 -1.79
CA ILE A 35 7.35 -18.29 -1.44
C ILE A 35 7.81 -18.35 0.03
N CYS A 36 6.90 -18.64 0.96
CA CYS A 36 7.23 -18.75 2.38
C CYS A 36 8.27 -19.83 2.66
N GLN A 37 8.19 -20.96 1.97
CA GLN A 37 9.16 -22.05 2.11
C GLN A 37 10.55 -21.69 1.53
N GLN A 38 10.56 -20.95 0.43
CA GLN A 38 11.79 -20.55 -0.26
C GLN A 38 12.54 -19.44 0.49
N TYR A 39 11.81 -18.57 1.20
CA TYR A 39 12.39 -17.42 1.91
C TYR A 39 11.92 -17.39 3.39
N PRO A 40 12.27 -18.41 4.20
CA PRO A 40 11.78 -18.53 5.58
C PRO A 40 12.30 -17.42 6.52
N GLN A 41 13.29 -16.65 6.09
CA GLN A 41 13.84 -15.51 6.83
C GLN A 41 13.05 -14.22 6.63
N CYS A 42 12.09 -14.20 5.68
CA CYS A 42 11.30 -13.02 5.34
C CYS A 42 9.94 -13.03 6.03
N HIS A 43 9.39 -11.85 6.23
CA HIS A 43 8.04 -11.64 6.75
C HIS A 43 7.07 -11.39 5.60
N PHE A 44 6.14 -12.31 5.40
CA PHE A 44 5.12 -12.21 4.37
C PHE A 44 3.78 -11.86 4.98
N TYR A 45 3.25 -10.70 4.63
CA TYR A 45 1.87 -10.33 4.87
C TYR A 45 1.02 -10.73 3.67
N VAL A 46 -0.18 -11.22 3.90
CA VAL A 46 -1.19 -11.46 2.84
C VAL A 46 -2.26 -10.40 2.94
N ALA A 47 -2.53 -9.71 1.85
CA ALA A 47 -3.53 -8.65 1.80
C ALA A 47 -4.94 -9.21 1.64
N LEU A 48 -5.78 -9.06 2.65
CA LEU A 48 -7.22 -9.36 2.67
C LEU A 48 -8.01 -8.05 2.84
N ASN A 49 -7.72 -7.07 1.99
CA ASN A 49 -8.23 -5.70 2.10
C ASN A 49 -9.33 -5.38 1.08
N ALA A 50 -9.97 -6.40 0.49
CA ALA A 50 -11.15 -6.18 -0.34
C ALA A 50 -12.38 -5.79 0.50
N LEU A 51 -13.38 -5.23 -0.16
CA LEU A 51 -14.69 -4.97 0.43
C LEU A 51 -15.55 -6.24 0.31
N TYR A 52 -15.89 -6.85 1.43
CA TYR A 52 -16.69 -8.08 1.47
C TYR A 52 -18.17 -7.77 1.63
N ASP A 53 -19.01 -8.62 1.03
CA ASP A 53 -20.43 -8.68 1.36
C ASP A 53 -20.74 -9.97 2.12
N GLU A 54 -22.00 -10.13 2.56
CA GLU A 54 -22.39 -11.29 3.41
C GLU A 54 -22.15 -12.65 2.73
N HIS A 55 -22.17 -12.68 1.38
CA HIS A 55 -21.94 -13.92 0.62
C HIS A 55 -20.45 -14.31 0.57
N ASP A 56 -19.55 -13.34 0.77
CA ASP A 56 -18.09 -13.57 0.75
C ASP A 56 -17.60 -14.20 2.06
N ILE A 57 -18.34 -14.03 3.17
CA ILE A 57 -17.83 -14.32 4.53
C ILE A 57 -17.44 -15.79 4.73
N GLU A 58 -18.22 -16.74 4.21
CA GLU A 58 -17.91 -18.15 4.41
C GLU A 58 -16.68 -18.60 3.60
N THR A 59 -16.53 -18.09 2.38
CA THR A 59 -15.34 -18.36 1.55
C THR A 59 -14.10 -17.70 2.14
N LEU A 60 -14.25 -16.49 2.68
CA LEU A 60 -13.17 -15.78 3.37
C LEU A 60 -12.70 -16.53 4.62
N LYS A 61 -13.62 -17.08 5.44
CA LYS A 61 -13.27 -17.92 6.60
C LYS A 61 -12.43 -19.12 6.17
N ASN A 62 -12.88 -19.84 5.14
CA ASN A 62 -12.17 -21.00 4.61
C ASN A 62 -10.77 -20.62 4.10
N TYR A 63 -10.64 -19.47 3.44
CA TYR A 63 -9.36 -18.97 2.96
C TYR A 63 -8.41 -18.63 4.13
N ILE A 64 -8.89 -17.96 5.17
CA ILE A 64 -8.11 -17.67 6.39
C ILE A 64 -7.71 -18.97 7.10
N ASP A 65 -8.57 -19.99 7.13
CA ASP A 65 -8.24 -21.31 7.66
C ASP A 65 -7.08 -21.97 6.86
N GLU A 66 -7.04 -21.80 5.54
CA GLU A 66 -5.90 -22.27 4.73
C GLU A 66 -4.64 -21.45 4.97
N LEU A 67 -4.74 -20.13 5.07
CA LEU A 67 -3.61 -19.27 5.40
C LEU A 67 -2.99 -19.63 6.76
N SER A 68 -3.81 -20.03 7.74
CA SER A 68 -3.32 -20.42 9.09
C SER A 68 -2.41 -21.65 9.09
N LYS A 69 -2.40 -22.41 8.02
CA LYS A 69 -1.51 -23.59 7.84
C LYS A 69 -0.18 -23.22 7.17
N LEU A 70 -0.04 -21.98 6.72
CA LEU A 70 1.15 -21.47 6.05
C LEU A 70 2.02 -20.66 7.01
N SER A 71 3.31 -20.52 6.69
CA SER A 71 4.25 -19.75 7.50
C SER A 71 4.23 -18.26 7.08
N ILE A 72 3.04 -17.66 6.95
CA ILE A 72 2.91 -16.23 6.76
C ILE A 72 3.13 -15.49 8.08
N TYR A 73 3.61 -14.26 8.02
CA TYR A 73 3.82 -13.42 9.20
C TYR A 73 2.51 -12.79 9.67
N GLY A 74 1.70 -12.26 8.75
CA GLY A 74 0.50 -11.54 9.11
C GLY A 74 -0.48 -11.34 7.98
N ILE A 75 -1.56 -10.64 8.32
CA ILE A 75 -2.65 -10.27 7.41
C ILE A 75 -2.79 -8.76 7.40
N ILE A 76 -2.84 -8.18 6.20
CA ILE A 76 -3.27 -6.79 6.00
C ILE A 76 -4.76 -6.80 5.74
N PHE A 77 -5.51 -5.95 6.44
CA PHE A 77 -6.96 -5.92 6.32
C PHE A 77 -7.52 -4.49 6.42
N GLU A 78 -8.71 -4.31 5.88
CA GLU A 78 -9.53 -3.11 6.01
C GLU A 78 -10.87 -3.42 6.68
N ASP A 79 -11.50 -4.53 6.29
CA ASP A 79 -12.77 -4.98 6.86
C ASP A 79 -12.58 -5.66 8.22
N PHE A 80 -13.26 -5.17 9.26
CA PHE A 80 -13.20 -5.75 10.61
C PHE A 80 -13.74 -7.18 10.71
N GLY A 81 -14.49 -7.65 9.71
CA GLY A 81 -14.88 -9.06 9.60
C GLY A 81 -13.67 -9.98 9.56
N VAL A 82 -12.58 -9.58 8.88
CA VAL A 82 -11.31 -10.33 8.85
C VAL A 82 -10.72 -10.46 10.27
N LEU A 83 -10.64 -9.34 10.99
CA LEU A 83 -10.13 -9.34 12.37
C LEU A 83 -11.00 -10.22 13.28
N GLN A 84 -12.32 -10.15 13.14
CA GLN A 84 -13.24 -10.96 13.95
C GLN A 84 -13.07 -12.45 13.67
N ILE A 85 -12.95 -12.87 12.41
CA ILE A 85 -12.71 -14.27 12.03
C ILE A 85 -11.41 -14.79 12.69
N VAL A 86 -10.32 -14.02 12.58
CA VAL A 86 -9.03 -14.40 13.15
C VAL A 86 -9.11 -14.54 14.68
N LYS A 87 -9.82 -13.63 15.36
CA LYS A 87 -10.06 -13.68 16.81
C LYS A 87 -10.90 -14.89 17.22
N ASP A 88 -11.99 -15.15 16.53
CA ASP A 88 -12.90 -16.28 16.84
C ASP A 88 -12.19 -17.63 16.68
N LYS A 89 -11.30 -17.73 15.71
CA LYS A 89 -10.48 -18.91 15.43
C LYS A 89 -9.22 -18.99 16.30
N GLN A 90 -8.88 -17.93 17.03
CA GLN A 90 -7.67 -17.79 17.84
C GLN A 90 -6.38 -18.01 17.05
N TYR A 91 -6.33 -17.56 15.80
CA TYR A 91 -5.13 -17.60 14.98
C TYR A 91 -4.13 -16.53 15.41
N SER A 92 -2.84 -16.86 15.30
CA SER A 92 -1.74 -16.02 15.75
C SER A 92 -1.06 -15.32 14.56
N PHE A 93 -1.78 -14.40 13.92
CA PHE A 93 -1.24 -13.54 12.86
C PHE A 93 -0.90 -12.17 13.42
N ASP A 94 0.10 -11.49 12.85
CA ASP A 94 0.18 -10.04 12.93
C ASP A 94 -0.97 -9.45 12.11
N MET A 95 -1.77 -8.56 12.74
CA MET A 95 -2.98 -7.99 12.15
C MET A 95 -2.76 -6.52 11.83
N MET A 96 -2.35 -6.23 10.59
CA MET A 96 -2.09 -4.87 10.11
C MET A 96 -3.37 -4.23 9.55
N TYR A 97 -3.87 -3.21 10.23
CA TYR A 97 -5.02 -2.44 9.75
C TYR A 97 -4.57 -1.35 8.76
N ALA A 98 -4.93 -1.51 7.51
CA ALA A 98 -4.49 -0.64 6.42
C ALA A 98 -5.66 -0.12 5.57
N PRO A 99 -6.57 0.68 6.14
CA PRO A 99 -7.61 1.35 5.38
C PRO A 99 -7.00 2.47 4.55
N GLU A 100 -7.51 2.68 3.35
CA GLU A 100 -6.91 3.61 2.39
C GLU A 100 -6.97 5.08 2.82
N THR A 101 -7.99 5.48 3.58
CA THR A 101 -8.26 6.90 3.89
C THR A 101 -8.51 7.19 5.37
N LEU A 102 -8.50 6.19 6.24
CA LEU A 102 -8.69 6.34 7.68
C LEU A 102 -7.33 6.40 8.39
N ASN A 103 -7.25 6.24 9.70
CA ASN A 103 -6.02 6.30 10.50
C ASN A 103 -5.35 7.68 10.49
N THR A 104 -6.16 8.71 10.71
CA THR A 104 -5.73 10.10 10.72
C THR A 104 -5.43 10.66 12.12
N ASN A 105 -5.51 9.86 13.18
CA ASN A 105 -5.19 10.29 14.54
C ASN A 105 -4.79 9.13 15.44
N ALA A 106 -3.95 9.43 16.43
CA ALA A 106 -3.41 8.45 17.36
C ALA A 106 -4.49 7.82 18.28
N MET A 107 -5.53 8.55 18.63
CA MET A 107 -6.58 8.05 19.52
C MET A 107 -7.33 6.87 18.90
N THR A 108 -7.68 6.97 17.61
CA THR A 108 -8.28 5.86 16.86
C THR A 108 -7.37 4.65 16.85
N LEU A 109 -6.10 4.82 16.54
CA LEU A 109 -5.12 3.72 16.48
C LEU A 109 -4.93 3.04 17.84
N ASN A 110 -4.91 3.80 18.93
CA ASN A 110 -4.81 3.24 20.28
C ASN A 110 -6.06 2.41 20.65
N VAL A 111 -7.26 2.84 20.27
CA VAL A 111 -8.49 2.04 20.43
C VAL A 111 -8.43 0.75 19.61
N LEU A 112 -7.96 0.83 18.36
CA LEU A 112 -7.83 -0.35 17.49
C LEU A 112 -6.84 -1.39 18.06
N LYS A 113 -5.75 -0.92 18.67
CA LYS A 113 -4.81 -1.80 19.39
C LYS A 113 -5.51 -2.61 20.48
N GLU A 114 -6.38 -1.99 21.28
CA GLU A 114 -7.17 -2.67 22.31
C GLU A 114 -8.12 -3.72 21.72
N GLN A 115 -8.53 -3.54 20.46
CA GLN A 115 -9.35 -4.49 19.72
C GLN A 115 -8.57 -5.64 19.07
N GLY A 116 -7.24 -5.67 19.19
CA GLY A 116 -6.40 -6.75 18.67
C GLY A 116 -5.70 -6.44 17.35
N VAL A 117 -5.74 -5.19 16.89
CA VAL A 117 -4.86 -4.71 15.81
C VAL A 117 -3.44 -4.64 16.35
N THR A 118 -2.47 -5.22 15.63
CA THR A 118 -1.08 -5.30 16.09
C THR A 118 -0.18 -4.29 15.39
N SER A 119 -0.53 -3.87 14.17
CA SER A 119 0.16 -2.83 13.41
C SER A 119 -0.83 -2.07 12.51
N ALA A 120 -0.48 -0.89 12.02
CA ALA A 120 -1.36 -0.11 11.17
C ALA A 120 -0.62 0.75 10.14
N GLN A 121 -1.26 0.97 9.00
CA GLN A 121 -0.82 1.97 8.02
C GLN A 121 -1.40 3.33 8.38
N ILE A 122 -0.57 4.38 8.36
CA ILE A 122 -1.01 5.77 8.50
C ILE A 122 -1.63 6.26 7.19
N ALA A 123 -2.67 7.09 7.30
CA ALA A 123 -3.31 7.72 6.16
C ALA A 123 -2.33 8.61 5.38
N ARG A 124 -2.33 8.50 4.06
CA ARG A 124 -1.50 9.29 3.14
C ARG A 124 -2.00 10.72 2.95
N VAL A 125 -3.28 10.93 3.23
CA VAL A 125 -3.99 12.20 2.93
C VAL A 125 -3.77 13.30 3.98
N ILE A 126 -2.93 13.05 4.99
CA ILE A 126 -2.61 14.02 6.04
C ILE A 126 -1.17 14.55 5.87
N PRO A 127 -0.89 15.79 6.30
CA PRO A 127 0.45 16.36 6.24
C PRO A 127 1.50 15.54 6.99
N LEU A 128 2.75 15.60 6.55
CA LEU A 128 3.87 14.90 7.18
C LEU A 128 3.99 15.23 8.67
N GLU A 129 3.79 16.47 9.05
CA GLU A 129 3.84 16.91 10.45
C GLU A 129 2.83 16.15 11.32
N GLU A 130 1.60 15.95 10.81
CA GLU A 130 0.57 15.17 11.52
C GLU A 130 0.93 13.69 11.57
N GLN A 131 1.49 13.13 10.48
CA GLN A 131 1.96 11.73 10.47
C GLN A 131 3.04 11.49 11.54
N LEU A 132 3.99 12.42 11.68
CA LEU A 132 5.05 12.36 12.71
C LEU A 132 4.48 12.49 14.13
N LEU A 133 3.48 13.37 14.33
CA LEU A 133 2.81 13.50 15.63
C LEU A 133 2.05 12.21 16.02
N ILE A 134 1.39 11.55 15.07
CA ILE A 134 0.73 10.27 15.31
C ILE A 134 1.76 9.21 15.69
N GLN A 135 2.86 9.11 14.96
CA GLN A 135 3.92 8.14 15.23
C GLN A 135 4.47 8.25 16.66
N GLN A 136 4.61 9.47 17.19
CA GLN A 136 5.08 9.71 18.56
C GLN A 136 4.07 9.31 19.65
N GLN A 137 2.78 9.23 19.33
CA GLN A 137 1.69 9.02 20.30
C GLN A 137 1.10 7.61 20.26
N VAL A 138 1.43 6.82 19.25
CA VAL A 138 0.93 5.46 19.06
C VAL A 138 1.96 4.45 19.54
N ASN A 139 1.51 3.51 20.35
CA ASN A 139 2.37 2.45 20.89
C ASN A 139 2.09 1.11 20.18
N MET A 140 2.18 1.10 18.85
CA MET A 140 2.22 -0.09 18.02
C MET A 140 2.96 0.22 16.72
N PRO A 141 3.50 -0.78 16.02
CA PRO A 141 4.18 -0.60 14.74
C PRO A 141 3.32 0.12 13.70
N LEU A 142 3.94 1.08 13.02
CA LEU A 142 3.27 1.89 11.99
C LEU A 142 3.95 1.76 10.65
N MET A 143 3.14 1.61 9.60
CA MET A 143 3.57 1.61 8.21
C MET A 143 3.28 2.95 7.56
N LEU A 144 4.29 3.49 6.88
CA LEU A 144 4.21 4.71 6.10
C LEU A 144 4.50 4.41 4.63
N GLN A 145 3.59 4.78 3.72
CA GLN A 145 3.90 4.74 2.29
C GLN A 145 4.90 5.84 1.94
N VAL A 146 6.03 5.45 1.36
CA VAL A 146 7.12 6.37 1.02
C VAL A 146 7.35 6.53 -0.47
N HIS A 147 6.80 5.61 -1.28
CA HIS A 147 6.90 5.69 -2.74
C HIS A 147 5.72 4.99 -3.42
N GLY A 148 5.40 5.43 -4.66
CA GLY A 148 4.43 4.81 -5.55
C GLY A 148 3.14 5.58 -5.74
N VAL A 149 2.21 5.01 -6.51
CA VAL A 149 0.90 5.62 -6.73
C VAL A 149 0.09 5.65 -5.44
N GLU A 150 -0.74 6.68 -5.30
CA GLU A 150 -1.63 6.84 -4.15
C GLU A 150 -3.05 6.43 -4.56
N TYR A 151 -3.68 5.61 -3.74
CA TYR A 151 -5.11 5.32 -3.89
C TYR A 151 -5.93 6.60 -3.68
N ILE A 152 -6.87 6.84 -4.59
CA ILE A 152 -7.76 8.03 -4.52
C ILE A 152 -9.19 7.61 -4.21
N ALA A 153 -9.72 6.65 -4.97
CA ALA A 153 -11.10 6.16 -4.78
C ALA A 153 -11.33 4.83 -5.48
N ALA A 154 -12.35 4.11 -5.06
CA ALA A 154 -12.87 2.99 -5.81
C ALA A 154 -14.38 2.84 -5.67
N SER A 155 -14.94 1.99 -6.53
CA SER A 155 -16.35 1.63 -6.51
C SER A 155 -16.53 0.17 -6.92
N LYS A 156 -17.29 -0.62 -6.16
CA LYS A 156 -17.71 -1.98 -6.62
C LYS A 156 -18.56 -1.94 -7.91
N ARG A 157 -18.95 -0.76 -8.38
CA ARG A 157 -19.74 -0.61 -9.63
C ARG A 157 -18.83 -0.61 -10.84
N ALA A 158 -19.28 -1.24 -11.92
CA ALA A 158 -18.63 -1.25 -13.22
C ALA A 158 -18.84 0.08 -13.96
N LEU A 159 -18.20 1.16 -13.50
CA LEU A 159 -18.44 2.53 -14.01
C LEU A 159 -17.96 2.71 -15.43
N LEU A 160 -16.80 2.13 -15.79
CA LEU A 160 -16.25 2.22 -17.14
C LEU A 160 -17.08 1.39 -18.15
N SER A 161 -17.50 0.19 -17.76
CA SER A 161 -18.44 -0.62 -18.56
C SER A 161 -19.76 0.09 -18.81
N ASN A 162 -20.30 0.76 -17.79
CA ASN A 162 -21.54 1.53 -17.94
C ASN A 162 -21.33 2.75 -18.84
N TYR A 163 -20.18 3.40 -18.72
CA TYR A 163 -19.83 4.53 -19.59
C TYR A 163 -19.66 4.10 -21.06
N GLN A 164 -18.99 2.97 -21.34
CA GLN A 164 -18.90 2.41 -22.68
C GLN A 164 -20.28 2.18 -23.31
N LYS A 165 -21.18 1.54 -22.53
CA LYS A 165 -22.57 1.30 -23.00
C LYS A 165 -23.33 2.59 -23.28
N ALA A 166 -23.18 3.61 -22.45
CA ALA A 166 -23.90 4.86 -22.60
C ALA A 166 -23.34 5.76 -23.71
N SER A 167 -22.03 5.75 -23.92
CA SER A 167 -21.35 6.62 -24.89
C SER A 167 -21.17 5.99 -26.27
N GLY A 168 -21.21 4.65 -26.37
CA GLY A 168 -20.85 3.90 -27.58
C GLY A 168 -19.35 3.87 -27.88
N LEU A 169 -18.51 4.36 -26.96
CA LEU A 169 -17.06 4.35 -27.11
C LEU A 169 -16.49 3.00 -26.69
N GLU A 170 -15.47 2.54 -27.40
CA GLU A 170 -14.70 1.36 -27.05
C GLU A 170 -13.29 1.75 -26.58
N PHE A 171 -12.85 1.22 -25.45
CA PHE A 171 -11.52 1.41 -24.89
C PHE A 171 -11.14 0.24 -23.96
N ASP A 172 -9.86 0.05 -23.76
CA ASP A 172 -9.31 -0.96 -22.84
C ASP A 172 -9.47 -0.48 -21.39
N LYS A 173 -10.56 -0.89 -20.74
CA LYS A 173 -10.90 -0.50 -19.36
C LYS A 173 -10.10 -1.24 -18.29
N GLU A 174 -9.49 -2.37 -18.63
CA GLU A 174 -8.74 -3.22 -17.68
C GLU A 174 -7.27 -2.77 -17.54
N SER A 175 -6.78 -1.99 -18.49
CA SER A 175 -5.42 -1.47 -18.41
C SER A 175 -5.26 -0.45 -17.29
N GLN A 176 -4.39 -0.74 -16.34
CA GLN A 176 -4.13 0.10 -15.16
C GLN A 176 -3.52 1.47 -15.50
N THR A 177 -2.90 1.62 -16.68
CA THR A 177 -2.11 2.82 -17.02
C THR A 177 -2.58 3.58 -18.25
N ARG A 178 -3.50 3.03 -19.05
CA ARG A 178 -3.90 3.63 -20.35
C ARG A 178 -4.96 4.70 -20.22
N LEU A 179 -5.87 4.55 -19.26
CA LEU A 179 -6.97 5.48 -19.08
C LEU A 179 -6.67 6.47 -17.97
N THR A 180 -7.07 7.69 -18.19
CA THR A 180 -7.04 8.73 -17.17
C THR A 180 -8.39 9.43 -17.07
N ILE A 181 -8.74 9.86 -15.88
CA ILE A 181 -9.87 10.74 -15.60
C ILE A 181 -9.35 12.08 -15.08
N GLN A 182 -9.96 13.16 -15.53
CA GLN A 182 -9.60 14.51 -15.11
C GLN A 182 -10.87 15.32 -14.89
N ALA A 183 -10.94 16.07 -13.81
CA ALA A 183 -12.02 17.01 -13.60
C ALA A 183 -11.90 18.17 -14.60
N ARG A 184 -13.04 18.70 -15.09
CA ARG A 184 -13.11 19.69 -16.18
C ARG A 184 -12.23 20.94 -15.97
N ASN A 185 -12.02 21.33 -14.71
CA ASN A 185 -11.27 22.53 -14.33
C ASN A 185 -10.04 22.19 -13.46
N SER A 186 -9.46 21.01 -13.63
CA SER A 186 -8.30 20.57 -12.88
C SER A 186 -7.16 20.22 -13.81
N ASP A 187 -5.95 20.58 -13.45
CA ASP A 187 -4.73 20.16 -14.15
C ASP A 187 -4.29 18.75 -13.69
N TYR A 188 -4.96 18.17 -12.67
CA TYR A 188 -4.64 16.86 -12.13
C TYR A 188 -5.41 15.77 -12.84
N ALA A 189 -4.69 14.83 -13.43
CA ALA A 189 -5.22 13.58 -13.97
C ALA A 189 -5.03 12.45 -12.94
N PHE A 190 -5.88 11.42 -13.04
CA PHE A 190 -5.82 10.22 -12.24
C PHE A 190 -5.88 9.01 -13.16
N HIS A 191 -5.15 7.96 -12.85
CA HIS A 191 -5.34 6.67 -13.52
C HIS A 191 -6.68 6.08 -13.10
N ILE A 192 -7.39 5.49 -14.07
CA ILE A 192 -8.65 4.79 -13.83
C ILE A 192 -8.66 3.49 -14.62
N TYR A 193 -9.04 2.40 -13.97
CA TYR A 193 -9.28 1.11 -14.62
C TYR A 193 -10.42 0.36 -13.93
N GLU A 194 -10.93 -0.68 -14.59
CA GLU A 194 -12.01 -1.52 -14.09
C GLU A 194 -11.63 -2.98 -14.25
N ASP A 195 -11.74 -3.73 -13.18
CA ASP A 195 -11.56 -5.17 -13.13
C ASP A 195 -12.80 -5.89 -12.55
N GLN A 196 -12.65 -7.15 -12.15
CA GLN A 196 -13.73 -7.93 -11.56
C GLN A 196 -14.19 -7.42 -10.18
N LYS A 197 -13.37 -6.61 -9.50
CA LYS A 197 -13.63 -6.06 -8.17
C LYS A 197 -14.27 -4.67 -8.22
N GLY A 198 -14.28 -4.06 -9.40
CA GLY A 198 -14.91 -2.77 -9.63
C GLY A 198 -14.03 -1.78 -10.39
N THR A 199 -14.28 -0.51 -10.17
CA THR A 199 -13.53 0.61 -10.76
C THR A 199 -12.60 1.21 -9.75
N HIS A 200 -11.33 1.40 -10.12
CA HIS A 200 -10.25 1.88 -9.26
C HIS A 200 -9.66 3.17 -9.82
N ILE A 201 -9.38 4.12 -8.93
CA ILE A 201 -8.79 5.42 -9.26
C ILE A 201 -7.53 5.62 -8.41
N PHE A 202 -6.41 5.90 -9.08
CA PHE A 202 -5.12 6.16 -8.45
C PHE A 202 -4.51 7.47 -8.93
N SER A 203 -3.58 8.02 -8.16
CA SER A 203 -2.82 9.20 -8.60
C SER A 203 -2.09 8.91 -9.92
N PHE A 204 -2.00 9.92 -10.79
CA PHE A 204 -1.18 9.83 -12.02
C PHE A 204 0.31 9.94 -11.69
N THR A 205 0.64 10.71 -10.66
CA THR A 205 2.00 10.92 -10.17
C THR A 205 2.31 9.98 -9.02
N ARG A 206 3.57 9.65 -8.82
CA ARG A 206 4.02 8.80 -7.71
C ARG A 206 4.52 9.64 -6.54
N LEU A 207 4.03 9.33 -5.35
CA LEU A 207 4.59 9.84 -4.11
C LEU A 207 6.08 9.48 -4.03
N TYR A 208 6.89 10.36 -3.44
CA TYR A 208 8.27 10.04 -3.06
C TYR A 208 8.69 10.78 -1.79
N MET A 209 9.47 10.08 -0.95
CA MET A 209 9.97 10.59 0.33
C MET A 209 11.45 10.26 0.54
N LEU A 210 12.19 9.92 -0.53
CA LEU A 210 13.57 9.45 -0.46
C LEU A 210 14.53 10.45 0.23
N ASP A 211 14.30 11.75 0.07
CA ASP A 211 15.06 12.82 0.71
C ASP A 211 14.50 13.26 2.08
N LEU A 212 13.50 12.55 2.60
CA LEU A 212 12.89 12.79 3.90
C LEU A 212 13.22 11.68 4.93
N LEU A 213 14.10 10.74 4.59
CA LEU A 213 14.42 9.60 5.48
C LEU A 213 14.91 10.04 6.85
N ASN A 214 15.61 11.18 6.96
CA ASN A 214 16.02 11.75 8.24
C ASN A 214 14.84 12.11 9.16
N GLN A 215 13.62 12.30 8.62
CA GLN A 215 12.42 12.60 9.38
C GLN A 215 11.56 11.37 9.63
N ILE A 216 11.57 10.40 8.70
CA ILE A 216 10.63 9.27 8.69
C ILE A 216 11.23 7.91 9.07
N HIS A 217 12.55 7.83 9.31
CA HIS A 217 13.22 6.58 9.64
C HIS A 217 12.76 5.92 10.96
N HIS A 218 11.96 6.62 11.75
CA HIS A 218 11.38 6.11 12.99
C HIS A 218 10.09 5.29 12.78
N PHE A 219 9.54 5.26 11.57
CA PHE A 219 8.44 4.36 11.26
C PHE A 219 8.96 2.93 11.17
N ASP A 220 8.16 1.98 11.65
CA ASP A 220 8.55 0.57 11.69
C ASP A 220 8.62 -0.06 10.30
N TYR A 221 7.73 0.40 9.38
CA TYR A 221 7.70 -0.03 7.99
C TYR A 221 7.67 1.18 7.05
N LEU A 222 8.58 1.20 6.08
CA LEU A 222 8.57 2.13 4.96
C LEU A 222 8.08 1.38 3.71
N TYR A 223 6.86 1.66 3.27
CA TYR A 223 6.18 0.92 2.24
C TYR A 223 6.37 1.55 0.86
N ILE A 224 6.79 0.72 -0.10
CA ILE A 224 6.86 1.06 -1.52
C ILE A 224 5.70 0.36 -2.23
N GLU A 225 4.74 1.16 -2.75
CA GLU A 225 3.67 0.67 -3.60
C GLU A 225 4.20 0.46 -5.02
N THR A 226 4.16 -0.77 -5.50
CA THR A 226 4.71 -1.15 -6.81
C THR A 226 3.67 -1.20 -7.93
N LEU A 227 2.39 -0.96 -7.61
CA LEU A 227 1.32 -0.90 -8.61
C LEU A 227 1.69 0.10 -9.73
N MET A 228 1.45 -0.29 -10.98
CA MET A 228 1.78 0.52 -12.17
C MET A 228 3.29 0.77 -12.39
N MET A 229 4.17 0.04 -11.72
CA MET A 229 5.61 0.00 -12.03
C MET A 229 5.92 -1.20 -12.91
N SER A 230 6.95 -1.07 -13.77
CA SER A 230 7.58 -2.26 -14.34
C SER A 230 8.40 -2.97 -13.24
N GLU A 231 8.70 -4.25 -13.45
CA GLU A 231 9.54 -4.99 -12.50
C GLU A 231 10.92 -4.36 -12.33
N GLU A 232 11.50 -3.84 -13.43
CA GLU A 232 12.80 -3.15 -13.42
C GLU A 232 12.72 -1.88 -12.58
N GLU A 233 11.69 -1.06 -12.80
CA GLU A 233 11.50 0.18 -12.06
C GLU A 233 11.30 -0.09 -10.56
N ALA A 234 10.49 -1.09 -10.21
CA ALA A 234 10.27 -1.45 -8.81
C ALA A 234 11.56 -1.87 -8.10
N VAL A 235 12.42 -2.65 -8.79
CA VAL A 235 13.74 -3.05 -8.26
C VAL A 235 14.66 -1.83 -8.11
N GLU A 236 14.69 -0.92 -9.08
CA GLU A 236 15.53 0.29 -9.02
C GLU A 236 15.09 1.20 -7.87
N VAL A 237 13.79 1.44 -7.72
CA VAL A 237 13.25 2.23 -6.60
C VAL A 237 13.60 1.59 -5.27
N ALA A 238 13.37 0.29 -5.12
CA ALA A 238 13.69 -0.43 -3.90
C ALA A 238 15.18 -0.35 -3.55
N SER A 239 16.07 -0.47 -4.56
CA SER A 239 17.51 -0.30 -4.38
C SER A 239 17.87 1.09 -3.87
N LEU A 240 17.28 2.15 -4.44
CA LEU A 240 17.54 3.52 -4.00
C LEU A 240 17.14 3.76 -2.55
N TYR A 241 15.99 3.26 -2.11
CA TYR A 241 15.55 3.37 -0.72
C TYR A 241 16.42 2.53 0.22
N SER A 242 16.77 1.30 -0.17
CA SER A 242 17.68 0.44 0.62
C SER A 242 19.06 1.09 0.80
N ASP A 243 19.66 1.59 -0.29
CA ASP A 243 20.97 2.24 -0.22
C ASP A 243 20.94 3.54 0.57
N ALA A 244 19.84 4.30 0.46
CA ALA A 244 19.65 5.52 1.25
C ALA A 244 19.50 5.21 2.75
N LEU A 245 18.78 4.14 3.13
CA LEU A 245 18.69 3.67 4.52
C LEU A 245 20.05 3.21 5.05
N LYS A 246 20.81 2.43 4.28
CA LYS A 246 22.18 2.04 4.65
C LYS A 246 23.11 3.25 4.83
N SER A 247 22.98 4.27 3.96
CA SER A 247 23.75 5.50 4.10
C SER A 247 23.34 6.31 5.34
N PHE A 248 22.07 6.25 5.73
CA PHE A 248 21.59 6.84 6.97
C PHE A 248 22.21 6.13 8.20
N GLU A 249 22.19 4.81 8.26
CA GLU A 249 22.84 4.02 9.30
C GLU A 249 24.35 4.29 9.40
N ASN A 250 25.01 4.49 8.25
CA ASN A 250 26.43 4.79 8.17
C ASN A 250 26.77 6.29 8.36
N HIS A 251 25.79 7.13 8.68
CA HIS A 251 25.93 8.59 8.85
C HIS A 251 26.46 9.33 7.61
N THR A 252 26.18 8.82 6.41
CA THR A 252 26.59 9.44 5.14
C THR A 252 25.41 9.98 4.32
N TYR A 253 24.19 9.80 4.79
CA TYR A 253 22.97 10.14 4.07
C TYR A 253 22.93 11.60 3.58
N ASP A 254 23.26 12.58 4.45
CA ASP A 254 23.22 14.00 4.08
C ASP A 254 24.16 14.34 2.92
N ARG A 255 25.27 13.60 2.80
CA ARG A 255 26.20 13.72 1.67
C ARG A 255 25.66 13.05 0.41
N ASP A 256 25.03 11.88 0.55
CA ASP A 256 24.72 10.96 -0.54
C ASP A 256 23.30 11.18 -1.10
N VAL A 257 22.37 11.75 -0.32
CA VAL A 257 20.96 11.91 -0.70
C VAL A 257 20.74 12.63 -2.03
N LYS A 258 21.58 13.62 -2.36
CA LYS A 258 21.47 14.31 -3.65
C LYS A 258 21.80 13.42 -4.84
N ALA A 259 22.67 12.43 -4.67
CA ALA A 259 22.98 11.45 -5.70
C ALA A 259 21.79 10.49 -5.89
N TYR A 260 21.21 9.98 -4.80
CA TYR A 260 20.01 9.13 -4.86
C TYR A 260 18.82 9.85 -5.52
N MET A 261 18.60 11.12 -5.20
CA MET A 261 17.56 11.92 -5.83
C MET A 261 17.78 12.12 -7.34
N ARG A 262 19.02 12.29 -7.78
CA ARG A 262 19.33 12.36 -9.23
C ARG A 262 18.99 11.06 -9.94
N LEU A 263 19.32 9.91 -9.34
CA LEU A 263 18.99 8.60 -9.88
C LEU A 263 17.47 8.40 -9.95
N LEU A 264 16.74 8.75 -8.89
CA LEU A 264 15.29 8.70 -8.87
C LEU A 264 14.66 9.52 -10.01
N TYR A 265 15.14 10.75 -10.23
CA TYR A 265 14.66 11.60 -11.34
C TYR A 265 15.00 11.06 -12.73
N GLN A 266 16.04 10.24 -12.86
CA GLN A 266 16.40 9.61 -14.13
C GLN A 266 15.39 8.54 -14.58
N LEU A 267 14.56 8.01 -13.69
CA LEU A 267 13.46 7.11 -14.03
C LEU A 267 12.39 7.78 -14.88
N LYS A 268 12.38 9.14 -14.94
CA LYS A 268 11.46 9.97 -15.75
C LYS A 268 9.97 9.74 -15.45
N THR A 269 9.67 9.16 -14.29
CA THR A 269 8.30 8.98 -13.82
C THR A 269 7.81 10.27 -13.19
N PRO A 270 6.58 10.71 -13.44
CA PRO A 270 6.02 11.88 -12.77
C PRO A 270 5.97 11.67 -11.25
N LEU A 271 6.65 12.53 -10.50
CA LEU A 271 6.77 12.45 -9.04
C LEU A 271 5.98 13.55 -8.35
N THR A 272 5.48 13.27 -7.15
CA THR A 272 4.72 14.22 -6.32
C THR A 272 5.09 14.07 -4.85
N ARG A 273 4.78 15.13 -4.08
CA ARG A 273 4.76 15.07 -2.61
C ARG A 273 3.36 14.75 -2.04
N GLY A 274 2.38 14.52 -2.90
CA GLY A 274 1.00 14.29 -2.46
C GLY A 274 0.55 15.38 -1.48
N PHE A 275 0.04 14.96 -0.34
CA PHE A 275 -0.45 15.87 0.71
C PHE A 275 0.61 16.24 1.78
N LEU A 276 1.85 15.78 1.67
CA LEU A 276 2.86 15.91 2.73
C LEU A 276 3.09 17.35 3.22
N PHE A 277 2.97 18.34 2.33
CA PHE A 277 3.20 19.76 2.64
C PHE A 277 1.97 20.63 2.37
N VAL A 278 0.80 20.01 2.23
CA VAL A 278 -0.46 20.72 2.04
C VAL A 278 -1.20 20.78 3.37
N GLN A 279 -1.41 21.99 3.87
CA GLN A 279 -2.27 22.17 5.05
C GLN A 279 -3.72 21.88 4.66
N THR A 280 -4.35 20.95 5.34
CA THR A 280 -5.79 20.68 5.24
C THR A 280 -6.55 21.78 5.99
N VAL A 281 -6.66 22.95 5.39
CA VAL A 281 -7.48 24.03 5.94
C VAL A 281 -8.77 24.09 5.15
N TYR A 282 -9.84 23.57 5.72
CA TYR A 282 -11.18 23.87 5.27
C TYR A 282 -11.55 25.28 5.75
N LYS A 283 -11.22 26.31 4.96
CA LYS A 283 -11.86 27.62 5.11
C LYS A 283 -13.12 27.58 4.26
N LEU A 284 -14.25 27.48 4.91
CA LEU A 284 -15.49 27.95 4.34
C LEU A 284 -15.41 29.49 4.40
N GLU A 285 -15.12 30.12 3.25
CA GLU A 285 -15.35 31.54 3.06
C GLU A 285 -16.81 31.82 2.78
#